data_3836b4772714aeee70cc5fb1de2c3c2c
#
_entry.id   3836b4772714aeee70cc5fb1de2c3c2c
#
_cell.length_a   1.000
_cell.length_b   1.000
_cell.length_c   1.000
_cell.angle_alpha   90.00
_cell.angle_beta   90.00
_cell.angle_gamma   90.00
#
_symmetry.space_group_name_H-M   'P 1'
#
loop_
_entity.id
_entity.type
_entity.pdbx_description
1 polymer ?
#
loop_
_entity_poly.entity_id
_entity_poly.type
_entity_poly.pdbx_seq_one_letter_code
_entity_poly.pdbx_strand_id
1 'polypeptide(L)'
;MVKNIKRFRKDMEKENNPIADKDEQGALLYMDIVPMTYILPGEYNIFAEEFKKYPNATWIMKPTARAQGKGIFLVNKLKQLQKWANTSKLPFQSQIVKEAYVISRYLDSPLLVGSKKFDLRIYVLVTSFRPMKVWLSSKGFARFCNEKYSSDAVDIDNMMVHLTNVAI
;
A
#
# COMPACT_ATOMS: atom_id res chain seq x y z
N MET A 1 -11.56 0.34 1.22
CA MET A 1 -11.01 -0.96 0.78
C MET A 1 -10.34 -1.71 1.93
N VAL A 2 -9.21 -1.27 2.49
CA VAL A 2 -8.42 -1.99 3.53
C VAL A 2 -9.27 -2.48 4.72
N LYS A 3 -10.10 -1.62 5.33
CA LYS A 3 -11.00 -2.00 6.44
C LYS A 3 -11.95 -3.15 6.05
N ASN A 4 -12.48 -3.13 4.82
CA ASN A 4 -13.40 -4.17 4.36
C ASN A 4 -12.68 -5.50 4.16
N ILE A 5 -11.44 -5.47 3.63
CA ILE A 5 -10.61 -6.68 3.47
C ILE A 5 -10.26 -7.27 4.84
N LYS A 6 -9.81 -6.44 5.80
CA LYS A 6 -9.52 -6.88 7.17
C LYS A 6 -10.75 -7.51 7.84
N ARG A 7 -11.92 -6.89 7.67
CA ARG A 7 -13.19 -7.43 8.21
C ARG A 7 -13.52 -8.76 7.56
N PHE A 8 -13.49 -8.84 6.24
CA PHE A 8 -13.78 -10.07 5.50
C PHE A 8 -12.85 -11.21 5.90
N ARG A 9 -11.53 -10.97 6.00
CA ARG A 9 -10.57 -11.95 6.50
C ARG A 9 -10.96 -12.49 7.88
N LYS A 10 -11.29 -11.59 8.81
CA LYS A 10 -11.71 -11.96 10.16
C LYS A 10 -13.01 -12.76 10.20
N ASP A 11 -13.95 -12.44 9.32
CA ASP A 11 -15.22 -13.17 9.23
C ASP A 11 -14.98 -14.58 8.67
N MET A 12 -14.15 -14.73 7.64
CA MET A 12 -13.77 -16.03 7.08
C MET A 12 -12.99 -16.91 8.08
N GLU A 13 -12.08 -16.29 8.88
CA GLU A 13 -11.40 -17.01 9.97
C GLU A 13 -12.37 -17.55 11.02
N LYS A 14 -13.37 -16.76 11.42
CA LYS A 14 -14.40 -17.19 12.38
C LYS A 14 -15.29 -18.34 11.87
N GLU A 15 -15.54 -18.35 10.57
CA GLU A 15 -16.34 -19.34 9.90
C GLU A 15 -15.54 -20.61 9.57
N ASN A 16 -14.24 -20.65 9.91
CA ASN A 16 -13.31 -21.72 9.51
C ASN A 16 -13.35 -21.99 8.00
N ASN A 17 -13.46 -20.92 7.21
CA ASN A 17 -13.53 -21.04 5.77
C ASN A 17 -12.13 -21.29 5.19
N PRO A 18 -11.94 -22.31 4.31
CA PRO A 18 -10.63 -22.65 3.75
C PRO A 18 -9.91 -21.50 3.03
N ILE A 19 -10.65 -20.48 2.58
CA ILE A 19 -10.05 -19.28 1.96
C ILE A 19 -9.20 -18.46 2.95
N ALA A 20 -9.40 -18.66 4.25
CA ALA A 20 -8.65 -18.02 5.32
C ALA A 20 -7.50 -18.88 5.86
N ASP A 21 -7.21 -20.02 5.23
CA ASP A 21 -6.12 -20.90 5.63
C ASP A 21 -4.77 -20.19 5.59
N LYS A 22 -3.92 -20.58 6.52
CA LYS A 22 -2.58 -20.02 6.69
C LYS A 22 -1.53 -21.11 6.52
N ASP A 23 -0.36 -20.72 6.06
CA ASP A 23 0.81 -21.58 6.03
C ASP A 23 1.40 -21.78 7.45
N GLU A 24 2.46 -22.58 7.54
CA GLU A 24 3.17 -22.86 8.80
C GLU A 24 3.77 -21.61 9.46
N GLN A 25 3.97 -20.53 8.69
CA GLN A 25 4.48 -19.25 9.18
C GLN A 25 3.35 -18.26 9.53
N GLY A 26 2.08 -18.66 9.35
CA GLY A 26 0.91 -17.85 9.64
C GLY A 26 0.54 -16.85 8.55
N ALA A 27 1.13 -16.94 7.35
CA ALA A 27 0.75 -16.15 6.20
C ALA A 27 -0.50 -16.74 5.50
N LEU A 28 -1.37 -15.88 5.00
CA LEU A 28 -2.59 -16.30 4.31
C LEU A 28 -2.27 -16.92 2.95
N LEU A 29 -2.76 -18.11 2.70
CA LEU A 29 -2.55 -18.82 1.43
C LEU A 29 -3.31 -18.20 0.26
N TYR A 30 -4.54 -17.76 0.47
CA TYR A 30 -5.45 -17.34 -0.61
C TYR A 30 -5.83 -15.85 -0.57
N MET A 31 -5.73 -15.20 0.58
CA MET A 31 -6.17 -13.81 0.74
C MET A 31 -5.02 -12.80 0.85
N ASP A 32 -3.81 -13.14 0.43
CA ASP A 32 -2.68 -12.21 0.36
C ASP A 32 -2.68 -11.39 -0.95
N ILE A 33 -3.87 -10.84 -1.28
CA ILE A 33 -4.11 -10.03 -2.48
C ILE A 33 -3.75 -8.56 -2.31
N VAL A 34 -3.55 -8.12 -1.07
CA VAL A 34 -3.19 -6.74 -0.73
C VAL A 34 -2.11 -6.75 0.33
N PRO A 35 -0.99 -6.06 0.09
CA PRO A 35 0.08 -5.95 1.08
C PRO A 35 -0.44 -5.48 2.43
N MET A 36 0.24 -5.88 3.51
CA MET A 36 -0.06 -5.43 4.86
C MET A 36 -0.14 -3.91 4.91
N THR A 37 -1.27 -3.37 5.39
CA THR A 37 -1.59 -1.95 5.30
C THR A 37 -2.24 -1.46 6.59
N TYR A 38 -1.82 -0.28 7.05
CA TYR A 38 -2.33 0.40 8.23
C TYR A 38 -2.83 1.79 7.88
N ILE A 39 -3.81 2.30 8.64
CA ILE A 39 -4.39 3.63 8.46
C ILE A 39 -3.87 4.55 9.55
N LEU A 40 -3.13 5.58 9.14
CA LEU A 40 -2.56 6.55 10.06
C LEU A 40 -3.43 7.82 10.14
N PRO A 41 -3.52 8.45 11.33
CA PRO A 41 -2.78 8.15 12.55
C PRO A 41 -3.36 7.01 13.41
N GLY A 42 -4.59 6.56 13.17
CA GLY A 42 -5.35 5.68 14.07
C GLY A 42 -4.67 4.35 14.42
N GLU A 43 -3.98 3.73 13.46
CA GLU A 43 -3.31 2.44 13.64
C GLU A 43 -1.78 2.57 13.86
N TYR A 44 -1.29 3.76 14.29
CA TYR A 44 0.15 4.01 14.41
C TYR A 44 0.85 3.04 15.38
N ASN A 45 0.28 2.78 16.54
CA ASN A 45 0.91 1.90 17.53
C ASN A 45 1.04 0.47 17.02
N ILE A 46 0.00 -0.06 16.38
CA ILE A 46 0.00 -1.40 15.79
C ILE A 46 1.05 -1.46 14.66
N PHE A 47 1.10 -0.43 13.81
CA PHE A 47 2.10 -0.32 12.77
C PHE A 47 3.53 -0.26 13.36
N ALA A 48 3.76 0.50 14.43
CA ALA A 48 5.09 0.63 15.04
C ALA A 48 5.60 -0.70 15.63
N GLU A 49 4.71 -1.55 16.15
CA GLU A 49 5.06 -2.90 16.57
C GLU A 49 5.41 -3.79 15.38
N GLU A 50 4.65 -3.70 14.31
CA GLU A 50 4.92 -4.46 13.09
C GLU A 50 6.23 -4.03 12.42
N PHE A 51 6.51 -2.72 12.40
CA PHE A 51 7.77 -2.21 11.89
C PHE A 51 9.00 -2.77 12.63
N LYS A 52 8.89 -2.98 13.95
CA LYS A 52 9.96 -3.58 14.76
C LYS A 52 10.21 -5.05 14.43
N LYS A 53 9.16 -5.80 14.04
CA LYS A 53 9.30 -7.20 13.62
C LYS A 53 10.07 -7.33 12.30
N TYR A 54 9.94 -6.34 11.42
CA TYR A 54 10.55 -6.35 10.09
C TYR A 54 11.46 -5.12 9.89
N PRO A 55 12.60 -5.03 10.58
CA PRO A 55 13.43 -3.82 10.61
C PRO A 55 14.04 -3.44 9.25
N ASN A 56 14.20 -4.42 8.36
CA ASN A 56 14.75 -4.22 7.01
C ASN A 56 13.66 -3.99 5.95
N ALA A 57 12.40 -3.93 6.37
CA ALA A 57 11.30 -3.75 5.45
C ALA A 57 11.18 -2.31 4.99
N THR A 58 10.94 -2.11 3.71
CA THR A 58 10.51 -0.83 3.16
C THR A 58 8.99 -0.71 3.22
N TRP A 59 8.52 0.47 3.53
CA TRP A 59 7.11 0.80 3.60
C TRP A 59 6.80 1.99 2.69
N ILE A 60 5.59 2.05 2.16
CA ILE A 60 5.14 3.15 1.32
C ILE A 60 4.00 3.91 1.98
N MET A 61 4.17 5.22 2.15
CA MET A 61 3.17 6.16 2.66
C MET A 61 2.39 6.76 1.51
N LYS A 62 1.07 6.70 1.58
CA LYS A 62 0.16 7.24 0.56
C LYS A 62 -0.93 8.08 1.22
N PRO A 63 -1.11 9.36 0.84
CA PRO A 63 -2.22 10.17 1.34
C PRO A 63 -3.55 9.62 0.83
N THR A 64 -4.59 9.64 1.67
CA THR A 64 -5.90 9.08 1.29
C THR A 64 -6.72 10.00 0.39
N ALA A 65 -6.40 11.29 0.35
CA ALA A 65 -7.16 12.32 -0.35
C ALA A 65 -6.43 12.92 -1.55
N ARG A 66 -5.28 12.36 -1.96
CA ARG A 66 -4.51 12.87 -3.12
C ARG A 66 -4.46 11.87 -4.26
N ALA A 67 -4.16 12.37 -5.44
CA ALA A 67 -3.99 11.60 -6.66
C ALA A 67 -2.63 11.89 -7.31
N GLN A 68 -2.32 11.18 -8.40
CA GLN A 68 -1.15 11.44 -9.25
C GLN A 68 0.22 11.30 -8.53
N GLY A 69 0.32 10.43 -7.53
CA GLY A 69 1.59 10.24 -6.80
C GLY A 69 1.94 11.34 -5.79
N LYS A 70 1.18 12.44 -5.74
CA LYS A 70 1.48 13.59 -4.86
C LYS A 70 1.45 13.19 -3.39
N GLY A 71 2.56 13.46 -2.68
CA GLY A 71 2.68 13.18 -1.25
C GLY A 71 2.92 11.71 -0.91
N ILE A 72 3.24 10.87 -1.88
CA ILE A 72 3.71 9.50 -1.67
C ILE A 72 5.20 9.53 -1.34
N PHE A 73 5.64 8.72 -0.39
CA PHE A 73 7.06 8.55 -0.07
C PHE A 73 7.33 7.19 0.56
N LEU A 74 8.57 6.73 0.48
CA LEU A 74 9.01 5.48 1.08
C LEU A 74 9.59 5.73 2.48
N VAL A 75 9.46 4.71 3.35
CA VAL A 75 9.88 4.75 4.74
C VAL A 75 10.63 3.45 5.05
N ASN A 76 11.88 3.58 5.48
CA ASN A 76 12.70 2.47 5.96
C ASN A 76 13.22 2.69 7.39
N LYS A 77 12.92 3.85 8.00
CA LYS A 77 13.28 4.18 9.38
C LYS A 77 12.09 4.77 10.13
N LEU A 78 11.80 4.25 11.31
CA LEU A 78 10.67 4.72 12.14
C LEU A 78 10.78 6.21 12.51
N LYS A 79 12.02 6.74 12.59
CA LYS A 79 12.27 8.17 12.84
C LYS A 79 11.66 9.10 11.77
N GLN A 80 11.55 8.65 10.52
CA GLN A 80 10.92 9.42 9.44
C GLN A 80 9.43 9.65 9.74
N LEU A 81 8.74 8.63 10.28
CA LEU A 81 7.33 8.73 10.68
C LEU A 81 7.13 9.58 11.93
N GLN A 82 8.04 9.50 12.89
CA GLN A 82 8.00 10.35 14.09
C GLN A 82 8.13 11.83 13.71
N LYS A 83 9.04 12.14 12.78
CA LYS A 83 9.19 13.50 12.24
C LYS A 83 7.89 13.97 11.57
N TRP A 84 7.28 13.15 10.72
CA TRP A 84 5.99 13.43 10.10
C TRP A 84 4.87 13.62 11.15
N ALA A 85 4.79 12.76 12.16
CA ALA A 85 3.80 12.86 13.24
C ALA A 85 4.00 14.12 14.09
N ASN A 86 5.23 14.54 14.34
CA ASN A 86 5.56 15.72 15.15
C ASN A 86 5.31 17.04 14.40
N THR A 87 5.59 17.09 13.10
CA THR A 87 5.27 18.26 12.26
C THR A 87 3.77 18.56 12.28
N SER A 88 2.95 17.55 12.57
CA SER A 88 1.49 17.67 12.74
C SER A 88 1.05 18.13 14.13
N LYS A 89 1.97 18.37 15.09
CA LYS A 89 1.69 18.74 16.49
C LYS A 89 1.97 20.20 16.82
N LEU A 90 2.27 21.05 15.83
CA LEU A 90 2.50 22.48 16.07
C LEU A 90 1.21 23.15 16.58
N PRO A 91 1.22 23.79 17.76
CA PRO A 91 0.01 24.13 18.51
C PRO A 91 -0.65 25.45 18.10
N PHE A 92 -0.37 26.08 17.01
CA PHE A 92 -0.96 27.41 16.74
C PHE A 92 -1.12 27.82 15.27
N GLN A 93 -1.41 26.94 14.37
CA GLN A 93 -1.96 27.36 13.08
C GLN A 93 -3.07 26.42 12.62
N SER A 94 -4.31 26.95 12.71
CA SER A 94 -5.52 26.57 12.00
C SER A 94 -5.73 25.05 11.80
N GLN A 95 -6.83 24.58 12.27
CA GLN A 95 -7.63 23.40 11.85
C GLN A 95 -7.20 22.70 10.54
N ILE A 96 -5.91 22.40 10.39
CA ILE A 96 -5.46 21.50 9.35
C ILE A 96 -5.86 20.12 9.84
N VAL A 97 -7.01 19.66 9.37
CA VAL A 97 -7.43 18.26 9.45
C VAL A 97 -6.20 17.45 9.05
N LYS A 98 -5.65 16.68 9.99
CA LYS A 98 -4.49 15.82 9.72
C LYS A 98 -4.83 14.96 8.54
N GLU A 99 -4.17 15.17 7.42
CA GLU A 99 -4.37 14.36 6.24
C GLU A 99 -4.13 12.90 6.62
N ALA A 100 -5.14 12.07 6.41
CA ALA A 100 -5.02 10.65 6.69
C ALA A 100 -4.12 9.99 5.64
N TYR A 101 -3.23 9.13 6.10
CA TYR A 101 -2.35 8.33 5.25
C TYR A 101 -2.66 6.84 5.42
N VAL A 102 -2.41 6.08 4.39
CA VAL A 102 -2.22 4.64 4.50
C VAL A 102 -0.73 4.33 4.39
N ILE A 103 -0.24 3.43 5.23
CA ILE A 103 1.11 2.89 5.13
C ILE A 103 1.00 1.41 4.79
N SER A 104 1.65 1.00 3.72
CA SER A 104 1.62 -0.36 3.21
C SER A 104 3.02 -0.94 3.10
N ARG A 105 3.15 -2.26 3.26
CA ARG A 105 4.39 -2.93 2.91
C ARG A 105 4.73 -2.65 1.45
N TYR A 106 5.95 -2.19 1.20
CA TYR A 106 6.44 -1.98 -0.16
C TYR A 106 6.85 -3.32 -0.78
N LEU A 107 6.62 -3.48 -2.05
CA LEU A 107 7.03 -4.67 -2.81
C LEU A 107 8.43 -4.43 -3.37
N ASP A 108 9.43 -4.91 -2.64
CA ASP A 108 10.85 -4.65 -2.93
C ASP A 108 11.37 -5.42 -4.16
N SER A 109 10.69 -6.50 -4.54
CA SER A 109 11.08 -7.36 -5.67
C SER A 109 9.95 -7.45 -6.70
N PRO A 110 9.61 -6.36 -7.39
CA PRO A 110 8.57 -6.38 -8.41
C PRO A 110 9.04 -7.12 -9.67
N LEU A 111 8.10 -7.67 -10.43
CA LEU A 111 8.38 -8.10 -11.79
C LEU A 111 8.80 -6.88 -12.63
N LEU A 112 9.88 -7.02 -13.40
CA LEU A 112 10.43 -5.96 -14.22
C LEU A 112 10.34 -6.31 -15.71
N VAL A 113 10.07 -5.31 -16.56
CA VAL A 113 10.19 -5.41 -18.01
C VAL A 113 11.17 -4.33 -18.47
N GLY A 114 12.23 -4.74 -19.14
CA GLY A 114 13.33 -3.83 -19.54
C GLY A 114 14.01 -3.18 -18.33
N SER A 115 14.13 -3.90 -17.21
CA SER A 115 14.64 -3.41 -15.93
C SER A 115 13.79 -2.29 -15.30
N LYS A 116 12.60 -2.02 -15.80
CA LYS A 116 11.68 -1.01 -15.27
C LYS A 116 10.53 -1.66 -14.51
N LYS A 117 10.16 -1.08 -13.40
CA LYS A 117 8.94 -1.39 -12.68
C LYS A 117 7.73 -0.91 -13.47
N PHE A 118 6.65 -1.68 -13.43
CA PHE A 118 5.39 -1.32 -14.10
C PHE A 118 4.19 -1.70 -13.25
N ASP A 119 3.05 -1.15 -13.59
CA ASP A 119 1.73 -1.60 -13.15
C ASP A 119 0.80 -1.81 -14.35
N LEU A 120 -0.29 -2.54 -14.11
CA LEU A 120 -1.34 -2.75 -15.10
C LEU A 120 -2.58 -1.95 -14.71
N ARG A 121 -3.11 -1.18 -15.65
CA ARG A 121 -4.45 -0.59 -15.56
C ARG A 121 -5.43 -1.55 -16.23
N ILE A 122 -6.27 -2.15 -15.39
CA ILE A 122 -7.31 -3.09 -15.79
C ILE A 122 -8.67 -2.46 -15.51
N TYR A 123 -9.65 -2.67 -16.39
CA TYR A 123 -11.00 -2.16 -16.24
C TYR A 123 -11.97 -3.30 -15.97
N VAL A 124 -12.76 -3.14 -14.93
CA VAL A 124 -13.77 -4.11 -14.50
C VAL A 124 -15.10 -3.40 -14.39
N LEU A 125 -16.13 -3.92 -15.06
CA LEU A 125 -17.51 -3.46 -14.94
C LEU A 125 -18.30 -4.41 -14.07
N VAL A 126 -18.89 -3.89 -13.01
CA VAL A 126 -19.84 -4.62 -12.15
C VAL A 126 -21.24 -4.14 -12.46
N THR A 127 -22.06 -5.01 -13.03
CA THR A 127 -23.45 -4.68 -13.43
C THR A 127 -24.48 -5.10 -12.40
N SER A 128 -24.13 -6.02 -11.50
CA SER A 128 -24.97 -6.44 -10.39
C SER A 128 -24.12 -6.99 -9.24
N PHE A 129 -24.54 -6.76 -8.00
CA PHE A 129 -23.94 -7.35 -6.80
C PHE A 129 -24.70 -8.60 -6.30
N ARG A 130 -25.99 -8.73 -6.63
CA ARG A 130 -26.80 -9.90 -6.24
C ARG A 130 -27.78 -10.24 -7.38
N PRO A 131 -27.52 -11.34 -8.12
CA PRO A 131 -26.28 -12.12 -8.16
C PRO A 131 -25.11 -11.30 -8.70
N MET A 132 -23.89 -11.65 -8.31
CA MET A 132 -22.69 -10.95 -8.79
C MET A 132 -22.51 -11.14 -10.29
N LYS A 133 -22.44 -10.01 -11.04
CA LYS A 133 -22.15 -9.99 -12.48
C LYS A 133 -21.01 -9.04 -12.74
N VAL A 134 -19.88 -9.60 -13.18
CA VAL A 134 -18.61 -8.88 -13.37
C VAL A 134 -18.09 -9.15 -14.78
N TRP A 135 -17.66 -8.09 -15.44
CA TRP A 135 -17.10 -8.14 -16.79
C TRP A 135 -15.70 -7.56 -16.76
N LEU A 136 -14.73 -8.33 -17.23
CA LEU A 136 -13.37 -7.89 -17.40
C LEU A 136 -13.16 -7.36 -18.82
N SER A 137 -12.69 -6.12 -18.95
CA SER A 137 -12.33 -5.57 -20.25
C SER A 137 -11.12 -6.31 -20.82
N SER A 138 -11.17 -6.65 -22.10
CA SER A 138 -10.04 -7.17 -22.85
C SER A 138 -8.95 -6.11 -23.11
N LYS A 139 -9.28 -4.83 -22.89
CA LYS A 139 -8.37 -3.70 -23.09
C LYS A 139 -7.91 -3.17 -21.75
N GLY A 140 -6.61 -2.89 -21.68
CA GLY A 140 -5.94 -2.27 -20.56
C GLY A 140 -4.60 -1.72 -21.05
N PHE A 141 -3.79 -1.17 -20.16
CA PHE A 141 -2.46 -0.72 -20.49
C PHE A 141 -1.49 -0.84 -19.33
N ALA A 142 -0.21 -0.99 -19.66
CA ALA A 142 0.86 -0.97 -18.67
C ALA A 142 1.40 0.47 -18.50
N ARG A 143 1.74 0.84 -17.28
CA ARG A 143 2.43 2.08 -16.94
C ARG A 143 3.80 1.72 -16.39
N PHE A 144 4.83 2.34 -16.91
CA PHE A 144 6.21 2.08 -16.53
C PHE A 144 6.78 3.22 -15.72
N CYS A 145 7.69 2.90 -14.80
CA CYS A 145 8.54 3.90 -14.18
C CYS A 145 9.43 4.57 -15.23
N ASN A 146 9.78 5.83 -15.02
CA ASN A 146 10.62 6.57 -15.96
C ASN A 146 12.05 6.04 -15.97
N GLU A 147 12.56 5.62 -14.83
CA GLU A 147 13.91 5.11 -14.66
C GLU A 147 13.93 3.59 -14.40
N LYS A 148 15.11 2.98 -14.52
CA LYS A 148 15.33 1.58 -14.18
C LYS A 148 15.12 1.39 -12.68
N TYR A 149 14.52 0.27 -12.30
CA TYR A 149 14.28 -0.06 -10.92
C TYR A 149 15.58 -0.32 -10.18
N SER A 150 15.71 0.27 -9.02
CA SER A 150 16.77 0.02 -8.05
C SER A 150 16.16 -0.17 -6.66
N SER A 151 16.69 -1.10 -5.90
CA SER A 151 16.37 -1.31 -4.48
C SER A 151 17.39 -0.64 -3.55
N ASP A 152 18.35 0.10 -4.09
CA ASP A 152 19.43 0.72 -3.35
C ASP A 152 18.89 1.83 -2.42
N ALA A 153 19.48 1.93 -1.24
CA ALA A 153 19.06 2.92 -0.24
C ALA A 153 19.22 4.37 -0.74
N VAL A 154 20.09 4.61 -1.71
CA VAL A 154 20.31 5.92 -2.33
C VAL A 154 19.12 6.35 -3.17
N ASP A 155 18.43 5.38 -3.79
CA ASP A 155 17.31 5.65 -4.69
C ASP A 155 15.95 5.66 -3.99
N ILE A 156 15.91 5.46 -2.67
CA ILE A 156 14.64 5.33 -1.92
C ILE A 156 13.74 6.57 -2.04
N ASP A 157 14.33 7.73 -2.21
CA ASP A 157 13.61 8.99 -2.37
C ASP A 157 13.35 9.35 -3.85
N ASN A 158 13.87 8.53 -4.80
CA ASN A 158 13.69 8.76 -6.22
C ASN A 158 12.35 8.20 -6.71
N MET A 159 11.35 9.06 -6.81
CA MET A 159 10.00 8.67 -7.23
C MET A 159 9.96 8.17 -8.70
N MET A 160 10.90 8.56 -9.55
CA MET A 160 11.00 8.10 -10.95
C MET A 160 11.32 6.61 -11.06
N VAL A 161 11.98 6.05 -10.04
CA VAL A 161 12.31 4.63 -9.90
C VAL A 161 11.12 3.83 -9.35
N HIS A 162 10.37 4.42 -8.41
CA HIS A 162 9.41 3.69 -7.59
C HIS A 162 7.95 3.85 -7.99
N LEU A 163 7.58 4.98 -8.61
CA LEU A 163 6.20 5.27 -8.97
C LEU A 163 5.97 5.20 -10.49
N THR A 164 4.88 4.58 -10.87
CA THR A 164 4.46 4.38 -12.27
C THR A 164 3.53 5.49 -12.78
N ASN A 165 3.35 6.57 -12.02
CA ASN A 165 2.50 7.69 -12.40
C ASN A 165 3.21 8.62 -13.39
N VAL A 166 2.61 8.83 -14.56
CA VAL A 166 3.17 9.66 -15.65
C VAL A 166 3.28 11.16 -15.28
N ALA A 167 2.64 11.59 -14.20
CA ALA A 167 2.58 12.99 -13.78
C ALA A 167 3.65 13.38 -12.75
N ILE A 168 4.71 12.56 -12.63
CA ILE A 168 5.86 12.82 -11.76
C ILE A 168 7.01 13.37 -12.59
#